data_3598c082485455f421df5ae33125b665
#
_entry.id   3598c082485455f421df5ae33125b665
#
_cell.length_a   1.000
_cell.length_b   1.000
_cell.length_c   1.000
_cell.angle_alpha   90.00
_cell.angle_beta   90.00
_cell.angle_gamma   90.00
#
_symmetry.space_group_name_H-M   'P 1'
#
loop_
_entity.id
_entity.type
_entity.pdbx_description
1 polymer ?
#
loop_
_entity_poly.entity_id
_entity_poly.type
_entity_poly.pdbx_seq_one_letter_code
_entity_poly.pdbx_strand_id
1 'polypeptide(L)'
;MKAFSILAALLVALPACADEPLVSAQQVIADPSLPPAQRDAELQAARSYATFWHTGDERYARAALSPDFTDRTLPPGRAQGVPGPLAASTFVRTAIPDLQADLRQMIVAGDRVTVHYRFHGHFTGRWGNRQGQGQAIDFIATDIYRIADGKIADNWHIEDNLTLMRQLGLVAR
;
A
#
# COMPACT_ATOMS: atom_id res chain seq x y z
N MET A 1 4.34 67.07 -6.65
CA MET A 1 3.66 65.91 -7.23
C MET A 1 4.42 64.67 -6.81
N LYS A 2 3.86 63.88 -5.87
CA LYS A 2 4.49 62.63 -5.33
C LYS A 2 3.82 61.45 -6.03
N ALA A 3 4.59 60.70 -6.82
CA ALA A 3 4.13 59.49 -7.48
C ALA A 3 4.11 58.32 -6.47
N PHE A 4 2.94 57.71 -6.26
CA PHE A 4 2.80 56.48 -5.51
C PHE A 4 2.92 55.30 -6.47
N SER A 5 4.01 54.54 -6.33
CA SER A 5 4.16 53.26 -7.03
C SER A 5 3.41 52.16 -6.26
N ILE A 6 2.40 51.58 -6.84
CA ILE A 6 1.66 50.42 -6.32
C ILE A 6 2.42 49.19 -6.79
N LEU A 7 3.02 48.47 -5.85
CA LEU A 7 3.64 47.16 -6.09
C LEU A 7 2.56 46.09 -6.01
N ALA A 8 2.16 45.53 -7.15
CA ALA A 8 1.22 44.44 -7.22
C ALA A 8 1.97 43.12 -6.91
N ALA A 9 1.67 42.52 -5.73
CA ALA A 9 2.15 41.20 -5.41
C ALA A 9 1.37 40.12 -6.15
N LEU A 10 2.04 39.44 -7.08
CA LEU A 10 1.50 38.30 -7.81
C LEU A 10 1.50 37.07 -6.87
N LEU A 11 0.34 36.73 -6.34
CA LEU A 11 0.16 35.45 -5.62
C LEU A 11 0.17 34.30 -6.64
N VAL A 12 1.27 33.58 -6.74
CA VAL A 12 1.33 32.31 -7.48
C VAL A 12 0.66 31.25 -6.59
N ALA A 13 -0.58 30.87 -6.92
CA ALA A 13 -1.24 29.73 -6.33
C ALA A 13 -0.55 28.46 -6.84
N LEU A 14 0.14 27.76 -5.95
CA LEU A 14 0.63 26.40 -6.22
C LEU A 14 -0.58 25.49 -6.44
N PRO A 15 -0.56 24.62 -7.48
CA PRO A 15 -1.63 23.65 -7.66
C PRO A 15 -1.64 22.73 -6.42
N ALA A 16 -2.77 22.68 -5.73
CA ALA A 16 -3.02 21.65 -4.72
C ALA A 16 -2.94 20.31 -5.46
N CYS A 17 -2.00 19.45 -5.09
CA CYS A 17 -2.03 18.05 -5.51
C CYS A 17 -3.36 17.48 -5.03
N ALA A 18 -4.29 17.24 -5.96
CA ALA A 18 -5.49 16.48 -5.65
C ALA A 18 -5.04 15.09 -5.21
N ASP A 19 -5.44 14.66 -4.01
CA ASP A 19 -5.19 13.29 -3.57
C ASP A 19 -5.87 12.34 -4.56
N GLU A 20 -5.12 11.39 -5.10
CA GLU A 20 -5.72 10.35 -5.93
C GLU A 20 -6.73 9.55 -5.09
N PRO A 21 -7.87 9.15 -5.69
CA PRO A 21 -8.87 8.39 -4.95
C PRO A 21 -8.28 7.06 -4.48
N LEU A 22 -8.61 6.65 -3.24
CA LEU A 22 -8.17 5.38 -2.70
C LEU A 22 -8.64 4.22 -3.57
N VAL A 23 -7.79 3.21 -3.76
CA VAL A 23 -8.17 1.99 -4.47
C VAL A 23 -9.43 1.38 -3.85
N SER A 24 -10.31 0.89 -4.73
CA SER A 24 -11.57 0.28 -4.33
C SER A 24 -11.44 -1.24 -4.33
N ALA A 25 -12.01 -1.89 -3.29
CA ALA A 25 -12.14 -3.34 -3.30
C ALA A 25 -13.20 -3.78 -4.30
N GLN A 26 -12.94 -4.89 -5.01
CA GLN A 26 -13.93 -5.47 -5.92
C GLN A 26 -15.11 -6.08 -5.15
N GLN A 27 -14.82 -6.60 -3.94
CA GLN A 27 -15.86 -7.12 -3.04
C GLN A 27 -15.57 -6.67 -1.60
N VAL A 28 -16.60 -6.25 -0.89
CA VAL A 28 -16.56 -5.94 0.54
C VAL A 28 -17.61 -6.78 1.25
N ILE A 29 -17.19 -7.53 2.27
CA ILE A 29 -18.04 -8.26 3.19
C ILE A 29 -17.80 -7.67 4.57
N ALA A 30 -18.84 -7.14 5.20
CA ALA A 30 -18.72 -6.54 6.52
C ALA A 30 -19.79 -7.12 7.45
N ASP A 31 -19.41 -7.34 8.71
CA ASP A 31 -20.34 -7.70 9.76
C ASP A 31 -21.40 -6.58 9.89
N PRO A 32 -22.69 -6.90 9.67
CA PRO A 32 -23.76 -5.90 9.73
C PRO A 32 -24.00 -5.34 11.14
N SER A 33 -23.48 -5.99 12.17
CA SER A 33 -23.59 -5.53 13.57
C SER A 33 -22.58 -4.43 13.92
N LEU A 34 -21.57 -4.18 13.09
CA LEU A 34 -20.57 -3.14 13.33
C LEU A 34 -21.19 -1.74 13.23
N PRO A 35 -20.87 -0.83 14.18
CA PRO A 35 -21.23 0.58 14.05
C PRO A 35 -20.72 1.14 12.72
N PRO A 36 -21.55 1.88 11.96
CA PRO A 36 -21.15 2.41 10.65
C PRO A 36 -19.83 3.20 10.68
N ALA A 37 -19.64 4.06 11.70
CA ALA A 37 -18.42 4.86 11.81
C ALA A 37 -17.16 3.99 12.02
N GLN A 38 -17.26 2.91 12.80
CA GLN A 38 -16.18 1.96 13.00
C GLN A 38 -15.84 1.24 11.69
N ARG A 39 -16.86 0.65 11.06
CA ARG A 39 -16.69 -0.04 9.78
C ARG A 39 -16.04 0.86 8.73
N ASP A 40 -16.50 2.11 8.61
CA ASP A 40 -16.00 3.05 7.61
C ASP A 40 -14.54 3.45 7.90
N ALA A 41 -14.16 3.63 9.17
CA ALA A 41 -12.78 3.89 9.57
C ALA A 41 -11.85 2.70 9.25
N GLU A 42 -12.30 1.45 9.51
CA GLU A 42 -11.54 0.23 9.21
C GLU A 42 -11.34 0.05 7.71
N LEU A 43 -12.40 0.25 6.92
CA LEU A 43 -12.31 0.23 5.46
C LEU A 43 -11.38 1.31 4.93
N GLN A 44 -11.43 2.51 5.49
CA GLN A 44 -10.56 3.62 5.11
C GLN A 44 -9.08 3.31 5.36
N ALA A 45 -8.73 2.79 6.55
CA ALA A 45 -7.36 2.42 6.89
C ALA A 45 -6.82 1.33 5.94
N ALA A 46 -7.60 0.28 5.69
CA ALA A 46 -7.20 -0.81 4.81
C ALA A 46 -7.05 -0.35 3.34
N ARG A 47 -7.98 0.47 2.83
CA ARG A 47 -7.89 1.03 1.46
C ARG A 47 -6.73 1.99 1.31
N SER A 48 -6.42 2.78 2.33
CA SER A 48 -5.25 3.66 2.32
C SER A 48 -3.96 2.85 2.21
N TYR A 49 -3.82 1.77 2.99
CA TYR A 49 -2.65 0.89 2.89
C TYR A 49 -2.58 0.14 1.56
N ALA A 50 -3.72 -0.28 1.01
CA ALA A 50 -3.78 -0.85 -0.34
C ALA A 50 -3.34 0.16 -1.42
N THR A 51 -3.71 1.43 -1.27
CA THR A 51 -3.28 2.50 -2.18
C THR A 51 -1.77 2.72 -2.11
N PHE A 52 -1.17 2.64 -0.92
CA PHE A 52 0.29 2.63 -0.80
C PHE A 52 0.93 1.50 -1.62
N TRP A 53 0.43 0.28 -1.50
CA TRP A 53 0.96 -0.85 -2.27
C TRP A 53 0.72 -0.70 -3.78
N HIS A 54 -0.38 -0.06 -4.18
CA HIS A 54 -0.69 0.20 -5.58
C HIS A 54 0.20 1.27 -6.20
N THR A 55 0.44 2.38 -5.48
CA THR A 55 1.13 3.57 -6.01
C THR A 55 2.61 3.66 -5.62
N GLY A 56 2.99 3.10 -4.47
CA GLY A 56 4.29 3.31 -3.83
C GLY A 56 4.39 4.62 -3.04
N ASP A 57 3.32 5.43 -2.99
CA ASP A 57 3.33 6.70 -2.28
C ASP A 57 3.24 6.49 -0.77
N GLU A 58 4.33 6.80 -0.07
CA GLU A 58 4.47 6.62 1.38
C GLU A 58 3.42 7.36 2.21
N ARG A 59 2.83 8.45 1.69
CA ARG A 59 1.79 9.21 2.40
C ARG A 59 0.62 8.31 2.79
N TYR A 60 0.23 7.38 1.92
CA TYR A 60 -0.87 6.44 2.18
C TYR A 60 -0.51 5.41 3.27
N ALA A 61 0.72 4.90 3.30
CA ALA A 61 1.17 4.02 4.39
C ALA A 61 1.20 4.76 5.72
N ARG A 62 1.76 5.96 5.76
CA ARG A 62 1.81 6.80 6.97
C ARG A 62 0.43 7.24 7.45
N ALA A 63 -0.53 7.42 6.53
CA ALA A 63 -1.93 7.68 6.87
C ALA A 63 -2.62 6.44 7.44
N ALA A 64 -2.31 5.24 6.96
CA ALA A 64 -2.95 3.99 7.35
C ALA A 64 -2.39 3.36 8.61
N LEU A 65 -1.06 3.37 8.78
CA LEU A 65 -0.38 2.64 9.84
C LEU A 65 -0.33 3.43 11.15
N SER A 66 -0.47 2.73 12.28
CA SER A 66 -0.20 3.27 13.60
C SER A 66 1.28 3.65 13.75
N PRO A 67 1.63 4.69 14.54
CA PRO A 67 3.02 4.93 14.94
C PRO A 67 3.68 3.69 15.58
N ASP A 68 2.89 2.90 16.32
CA ASP A 68 3.32 1.67 17.01
C ASP A 68 3.00 0.41 16.19
N PHE A 69 2.89 0.56 14.85
CA PHE A 69 2.59 -0.56 13.94
C PHE A 69 3.54 -1.74 14.15
N THR A 70 2.98 -2.94 14.26
CA THR A 70 3.72 -4.18 14.42
C THR A 70 3.42 -5.16 13.29
N ASP A 71 4.45 -5.52 12.51
CA ASP A 71 4.39 -6.64 11.59
C ASP A 71 4.56 -7.95 12.37
N ARG A 72 3.52 -8.80 12.39
CA ARG A 72 3.47 -10.08 13.13
C ARG A 72 4.06 -11.25 12.35
N THR A 73 4.31 -11.06 11.07
CA THR A 73 4.93 -12.06 10.17
C THR A 73 6.22 -11.51 9.55
N LEU A 74 6.91 -10.68 10.30
CA LEU A 74 8.10 -9.94 9.86
C LEU A 74 9.14 -10.84 9.19
N PRO A 75 9.43 -10.64 7.89
CA PRO A 75 10.48 -11.41 7.21
C PRO A 75 11.87 -11.14 7.81
N PRO A 76 12.76 -12.15 7.82
CA PRO A 76 14.12 -11.97 8.29
C PRO A 76 14.83 -10.80 7.62
N GLY A 77 15.47 -9.93 8.43
CA GLY A 77 16.21 -8.76 7.96
C GLY A 77 15.39 -7.52 7.63
N ARG A 78 14.05 -7.59 7.69
CA ARG A 78 13.19 -6.41 7.55
C ARG A 78 13.10 -5.64 8.87
N ALA A 79 13.11 -4.31 8.80
CA ALA A 79 12.87 -3.48 9.98
C ALA A 79 11.43 -3.61 10.48
N GLN A 80 11.24 -3.62 11.80
CA GLN A 80 9.91 -3.58 12.41
C GLN A 80 9.30 -2.18 12.29
N GLY A 81 7.98 -2.08 12.36
CA GLY A 81 7.23 -0.82 12.31
C GLY A 81 7.09 -0.26 10.90
N VAL A 82 6.67 1.00 10.81
CA VAL A 82 6.40 1.70 9.54
C VAL A 82 7.57 1.65 8.54
N PRO A 83 8.85 1.74 8.92
CA PRO A 83 9.95 1.65 7.96
C PRO A 83 10.00 0.33 7.17
N GLY A 84 9.49 -0.77 7.75
CA GLY A 84 9.53 -2.09 7.11
C GLY A 84 8.79 -2.15 5.77
N PRO A 85 7.49 -1.88 5.71
CA PRO A 85 6.74 -1.88 4.46
C PRO A 85 7.21 -0.80 3.48
N LEU A 86 7.69 0.36 3.95
CA LEU A 86 8.24 1.40 3.06
C LEU A 86 9.47 0.88 2.30
N ALA A 87 10.41 0.28 3.02
CA ALA A 87 11.59 -0.32 2.41
C ALA A 87 11.23 -1.50 1.49
N ALA A 88 10.24 -2.32 1.88
CA ALA A 88 9.77 -3.43 1.06
C ALA A 88 9.17 -2.96 -0.27
N SER A 89 8.32 -1.94 -0.26
CA SER A 89 7.73 -1.37 -1.47
C SER A 89 8.82 -0.80 -2.40
N THR A 90 9.77 -0.04 -1.86
CA THR A 90 10.90 0.49 -2.62
C THR A 90 11.70 -0.63 -3.27
N PHE A 91 12.02 -1.70 -2.50
CA PHE A 91 12.78 -2.84 -3.00
C PHE A 91 12.04 -3.56 -4.15
N VAL A 92 10.76 -3.88 -3.96
CA VAL A 92 9.98 -4.59 -4.99
C VAL A 92 9.82 -3.73 -6.24
N ARG A 93 9.59 -2.42 -6.10
CA ARG A 93 9.47 -1.48 -7.23
C ARG A 93 10.78 -1.23 -7.95
N THR A 94 11.94 -1.45 -7.33
CA THR A 94 13.22 -1.48 -8.04
C THR A 94 13.27 -2.60 -9.08
N ALA A 95 12.59 -3.71 -8.84
CA ALA A 95 12.51 -4.84 -9.78
C ALA A 95 11.30 -4.73 -10.72
N ILE A 96 10.16 -4.28 -10.20
CA ILE A 96 8.87 -4.21 -10.90
C ILE A 96 8.37 -2.75 -10.81
N PRO A 97 8.90 -1.83 -11.66
CA PRO A 97 8.59 -0.39 -11.54
C PRO A 97 7.11 -0.05 -11.75
N ASP A 98 6.41 -0.85 -12.53
CA ASP A 98 4.98 -0.74 -12.84
C ASP A 98 4.09 -1.61 -11.93
N LEU A 99 4.58 -2.01 -10.75
CA LEU A 99 3.82 -2.81 -9.81
C LEU A 99 2.49 -2.16 -9.47
N GLN A 100 1.42 -2.92 -9.62
CA GLN A 100 0.06 -2.57 -9.20
C GLN A 100 -0.47 -3.60 -8.21
N ALA A 101 -1.33 -3.14 -7.31
CA ALA A 101 -2.04 -3.96 -6.34
C ALA A 101 -3.55 -3.80 -6.54
N ASP A 102 -4.20 -4.83 -7.04
CA ASP A 102 -5.66 -4.91 -7.09
C ASP A 102 -6.18 -5.39 -5.73
N LEU A 103 -7.05 -4.63 -5.11
CA LEU A 103 -7.74 -5.03 -3.89
C LEU A 103 -8.97 -5.86 -4.25
N ARG A 104 -8.81 -7.20 -4.25
CA ARG A 104 -9.83 -8.16 -4.70
C ARG A 104 -10.98 -8.29 -3.72
N GLN A 105 -10.65 -8.44 -2.45
CA GLN A 105 -11.65 -8.67 -1.41
C GLN A 105 -11.24 -8.01 -0.10
N MET A 106 -12.22 -7.50 0.63
CA MET A 106 -12.11 -7.07 2.01
C MET A 106 -13.18 -7.76 2.85
N ILE A 107 -12.79 -8.28 4.02
CA ILE A 107 -13.70 -8.85 5.01
C ILE A 107 -13.46 -8.11 6.32
N VAL A 108 -14.54 -7.51 6.88
CA VAL A 108 -14.48 -6.71 8.10
C VAL A 108 -15.31 -7.39 9.19
N ALA A 109 -14.67 -7.70 10.31
CA ALA A 109 -15.31 -8.34 11.46
C ALA A 109 -14.63 -7.91 12.77
N GLY A 110 -15.39 -7.33 13.69
CA GLY A 110 -14.89 -6.79 14.95
C GLY A 110 -13.86 -5.69 14.69
N ASP A 111 -12.63 -5.84 15.18
CA ASP A 111 -11.49 -4.94 14.94
C ASP A 111 -10.53 -5.50 13.87
N ARG A 112 -10.99 -6.42 13.03
CA ARG A 112 -10.18 -7.09 12.01
C ARG A 112 -10.65 -6.78 10.61
N VAL A 113 -9.67 -6.51 9.73
CA VAL A 113 -9.88 -6.42 8.29
C VAL A 113 -8.96 -7.43 7.61
N THR A 114 -9.55 -8.41 6.93
CA THR A 114 -8.81 -9.28 6.02
C THR A 114 -8.88 -8.69 4.62
N VAL A 115 -7.73 -8.58 3.96
CA VAL A 115 -7.64 -8.12 2.57
C VAL A 115 -6.98 -9.19 1.71
N HIS A 116 -7.50 -9.36 0.50
CA HIS A 116 -6.92 -10.24 -0.50
C HIS A 116 -6.51 -9.42 -1.71
N TYR A 117 -5.24 -9.50 -2.06
CA TYR A 117 -4.60 -8.77 -3.14
C TYR A 117 -4.27 -9.66 -4.33
N ARG A 118 -4.27 -9.05 -5.51
CA ARG A 118 -3.49 -9.50 -6.66
C ARG A 118 -2.45 -8.44 -6.97
N PHE A 119 -1.19 -8.80 -6.93
CA PHE A 119 -0.08 -7.97 -7.38
C PHE A 119 0.30 -8.34 -8.80
N HIS A 120 0.48 -7.35 -9.68
CA HIS A 120 0.89 -7.57 -11.05
C HIS A 120 1.75 -6.43 -11.59
N GLY A 121 2.50 -6.72 -12.65
CA GLY A 121 3.42 -5.80 -13.30
C GLY A 121 4.43 -6.55 -14.17
N HIS A 122 5.57 -5.91 -14.46
CA HIS A 122 6.61 -6.49 -15.31
C HIS A 122 7.98 -6.40 -14.64
N PHE A 123 8.69 -7.51 -14.58
CA PHE A 123 10.08 -7.55 -14.11
C PHE A 123 11.00 -6.97 -15.18
N THR A 124 11.26 -5.67 -15.10
CA THR A 124 12.13 -4.91 -16.00
C THR A 124 13.38 -4.38 -15.31
N GLY A 125 13.33 -4.22 -13.98
CA GLY A 125 14.41 -3.74 -13.14
C GLY A 125 15.33 -4.86 -12.63
N ARG A 126 15.79 -4.75 -11.36
CA ARG A 126 16.71 -5.70 -10.73
C ARG A 126 16.15 -6.26 -9.44
N TRP A 127 16.29 -7.58 -9.28
CA TRP A 127 16.07 -8.29 -8.02
C TRP A 127 17.38 -8.94 -7.58
N GLY A 128 18.09 -8.36 -6.64
CA GLY A 128 19.44 -8.76 -6.29
C GLY A 128 20.37 -8.73 -7.52
N ASN A 129 20.95 -9.87 -7.87
CA ASN A 129 21.81 -10.00 -9.04
C ASN A 129 21.05 -10.32 -10.35
N ARG A 130 19.74 -10.51 -10.30
CA ARG A 130 18.92 -10.84 -11.47
C ARG A 130 18.43 -9.58 -12.16
N GLN A 131 18.65 -9.48 -13.47
CA GLN A 131 18.08 -8.43 -14.32
C GLN A 131 16.80 -8.95 -14.95
N GLY A 132 15.72 -8.16 -14.85
CA GLY A 132 14.45 -8.42 -15.51
C GLY A 132 14.54 -8.24 -17.02
N GLN A 133 13.73 -9.00 -17.75
CA GLN A 133 13.63 -8.98 -19.21
C GLN A 133 12.19 -8.72 -19.68
N GLY A 134 11.37 -8.12 -18.83
CA GLY A 134 9.97 -7.84 -19.14
C GLY A 134 9.00 -8.99 -18.82
N GLN A 135 9.44 -9.98 -18.02
CA GLN A 135 8.55 -11.08 -17.64
C GLN A 135 7.34 -10.56 -16.88
N ALA A 136 6.16 -11.06 -17.19
CA ALA A 136 4.95 -10.77 -16.45
C ALA A 136 5.07 -11.33 -15.03
N ILE A 137 4.69 -10.52 -14.07
CA ILE A 137 4.56 -10.85 -12.66
C ILE A 137 3.07 -10.80 -12.32
N ASP A 138 2.57 -11.85 -11.67
CA ASP A 138 1.18 -11.97 -11.24
C ASP A 138 1.12 -12.95 -10.08
N PHE A 139 0.91 -12.45 -8.85
CA PHE A 139 0.83 -13.26 -7.64
C PHE A 139 -0.19 -12.68 -6.66
N ILE A 140 -0.58 -13.47 -5.68
CA ILE A 140 -1.54 -13.08 -4.66
C ILE A 140 -0.88 -12.89 -3.30
N ALA A 141 -1.53 -12.08 -2.46
CA ALA A 141 -1.22 -11.95 -1.04
C ALA A 141 -2.51 -11.82 -0.23
N THR A 142 -2.43 -12.18 1.05
CA THR A 142 -3.52 -11.99 1.99
C THR A 142 -2.97 -11.45 3.30
N ASP A 143 -3.54 -10.35 3.74
CA ASP A 143 -3.19 -9.71 4.99
C ASP A 143 -4.37 -9.74 5.94
N ILE A 144 -4.09 -9.83 7.24
CA ILE A 144 -5.06 -9.62 8.31
C ILE A 144 -4.56 -8.44 9.14
N TYR A 145 -5.35 -7.38 9.18
CA TYR A 145 -5.08 -6.20 10.00
C TYR A 145 -5.85 -6.24 11.31
N ARG A 146 -5.24 -5.79 12.38
CA ARG A 146 -5.96 -5.30 13.55
C ARG A 146 -5.99 -3.78 13.51
N ILE A 147 -7.19 -3.25 13.59
CA ILE A 147 -7.40 -1.80 13.58
C ILE A 147 -7.58 -1.32 15.02
N ALA A 148 -6.87 -0.24 15.36
CA ALA A 148 -7.03 0.48 16.61
C ALA A 148 -6.97 1.98 16.31
N ASP A 149 -7.89 2.75 16.85
CA ASP A 149 -7.99 4.20 16.65
C ASP A 149 -7.97 4.61 15.16
N GLY A 150 -8.65 3.83 14.32
CA GLY A 150 -8.73 4.06 12.87
C GLY A 150 -7.41 3.83 12.12
N LYS A 151 -6.44 3.13 12.71
CA LYS A 151 -5.14 2.81 12.14
C LYS A 151 -4.86 1.32 12.20
N ILE A 152 -4.06 0.82 11.27
CA ILE A 152 -3.53 -0.55 11.29
C ILE A 152 -2.46 -0.61 12.39
N ALA A 153 -2.77 -1.29 13.49
CA ALA A 153 -1.85 -1.49 14.60
C ALA A 153 -1.01 -2.75 14.43
N ASP A 154 -1.60 -3.82 13.87
CA ASP A 154 -0.89 -5.07 13.58
C ASP A 154 -1.24 -5.56 12.17
N ASN A 155 -0.28 -6.25 11.54
CA ASN A 155 -0.47 -6.98 10.30
C ASN A 155 0.09 -8.40 10.41
N TRP A 156 -0.69 -9.38 9.99
CA TRP A 156 -0.27 -10.73 9.63
C TRP A 156 -0.45 -10.87 8.12
N HIS A 157 0.61 -11.20 7.40
CA HIS A 157 0.56 -11.28 5.95
C HIS A 157 1.23 -12.52 5.41
N ILE A 158 0.75 -12.98 4.26
CA ILE A 158 1.35 -14.06 3.50
C ILE A 158 1.21 -13.75 2.00
N GLU A 159 2.30 -13.87 1.29
CA GLU A 159 2.37 -13.74 -0.16
C GLU A 159 2.64 -15.09 -0.80
N ASP A 160 2.14 -15.30 -2.00
CA ASP A 160 2.56 -16.43 -2.84
C ASP A 160 3.98 -16.20 -3.39
N ASN A 161 4.94 -16.26 -2.46
CA ASN A 161 6.35 -16.05 -2.75
C ASN A 161 6.90 -17.11 -3.71
N LEU A 162 6.34 -18.32 -3.74
CA LEU A 162 6.80 -19.36 -4.66
C LEU A 162 6.49 -18.97 -6.12
N THR A 163 5.27 -18.52 -6.38
CA THR A 163 4.87 -18.00 -7.69
C THR A 163 5.72 -16.81 -8.10
N LEU A 164 5.90 -15.83 -7.21
CA LEU A 164 6.76 -14.67 -7.47
C LEU A 164 8.19 -15.09 -7.83
N MET A 165 8.83 -15.96 -7.04
CA MET A 165 10.21 -16.40 -7.27
C MET A 165 10.37 -17.19 -8.59
N ARG A 166 9.34 -17.97 -8.98
CA ARG A 166 9.32 -18.65 -10.28
C ARG A 166 9.24 -17.67 -11.44
N GLN A 167 8.39 -16.65 -11.33
CA GLN A 167 8.22 -15.62 -12.36
C GLN A 167 9.48 -14.73 -12.49
N LEU A 168 10.16 -14.46 -11.39
CA LEU A 168 11.47 -13.80 -11.38
C LEU A 168 12.60 -14.70 -11.93
N GLY A 169 12.36 -16.01 -12.09
CA GLY A 169 13.34 -16.99 -12.53
C GLY A 169 14.41 -17.29 -11.47
N LEU A 170 14.08 -17.15 -10.20
CA LEU A 170 14.97 -17.42 -9.06
C LEU A 170 14.87 -18.88 -8.56
N VAL A 171 13.79 -19.58 -8.88
CA VAL A 171 13.60 -21.01 -8.62
C VAL A 171 13.11 -21.70 -9.89
N ALA A 172 13.37 -23.00 -10.01
CA ALA A 172 12.91 -23.78 -11.15
C ALA A 172 11.36 -23.85 -11.21
N ARG A 173 10.87 -23.99 -12.44
CA ARG A 173 9.44 -24.23 -12.71
C ARG A 173 8.99 -25.59 -12.21
#